data_6b35a2f7d6662c443909224be84aeec4
#
_entry.id   6b35a2f7d6662c443909224be84aeec4
#
_cell.length_a   1.000
_cell.length_b   1.000
_cell.length_c   1.000
_cell.angle_alpha   90.00
_cell.angle_beta   90.00
_cell.angle_gamma   90.00
#
_symmetry.space_group_name_H-M   'P 1'
#
loop_
_entity.id
_entity.type
_entity.pdbx_description
1 polymer ?
#
loop_
_entity_poly.entity_id
_entity_poly.type
_entity_poly.pdbx_seq_one_letter_code
_entity_poly.pdbx_strand_id
1 'polypeptide(L)'
;MRVFFCFVTSILILISFEYPLHAATISDHIDIGKTKLEKEDYTAAIKQFSKVLELEPSNSIAFNLRGVAKAKRGDFQGSIQDYDQSLKLDSINVDTLNNRGIAKARLGNIDDAIQDFDTAIKTDKNNASAYFNHGISMDMTGDLETACSDWVNAKELGNVIANKYITQNCQ
;
A
#
# COMPACT_ATOMS: atom_id res chain seq x y z
N MET A 1 -56.31 -16.36 -62.26
CA MET A 1 -54.87 -16.06 -62.02
C MET A 1 -54.82 -15.14 -60.82
N ARG A 2 -54.56 -15.71 -59.64
CA ARG A 2 -54.52 -14.98 -58.33
C ARG A 2 -53.05 -14.68 -58.04
N VAL A 3 -52.71 -13.39 -57.99
CA VAL A 3 -51.41 -12.92 -57.61
C VAL A 3 -51.38 -12.74 -56.08
N PHE A 4 -50.59 -13.58 -55.36
CA PHE A 4 -50.35 -13.42 -53.93
C PHE A 4 -49.25 -12.36 -53.73
N PHE A 5 -49.61 -11.24 -53.16
CA PHE A 5 -48.63 -10.26 -52.65
C PHE A 5 -48.12 -10.76 -51.31
N CYS A 6 -46.86 -11.14 -51.24
CA CYS A 6 -46.17 -11.50 -50.05
C CYS A 6 -45.60 -10.21 -49.42
N PHE A 7 -46.22 -9.72 -48.33
CA PHE A 7 -45.71 -8.63 -47.54
C PHE A 7 -44.57 -9.18 -46.65
N VAL A 8 -43.34 -8.92 -47.03
CA VAL A 8 -42.19 -9.13 -46.16
C VAL A 8 -42.08 -7.95 -45.20
N THR A 9 -42.58 -8.12 -43.99
CA THR A 9 -42.36 -7.16 -42.92
C THR A 9 -40.95 -7.32 -42.38
N SER A 10 -40.04 -6.45 -42.82
CA SER A 10 -38.72 -6.35 -42.23
C SER A 10 -38.83 -5.82 -40.78
N ILE A 11 -38.72 -6.72 -39.82
CA ILE A 11 -38.54 -6.34 -38.41
C ILE A 11 -37.12 -5.86 -38.28
N LEU A 12 -36.91 -4.54 -38.29
CA LEU A 12 -35.70 -3.91 -37.85
C LEU A 12 -35.57 -4.13 -36.33
N ILE A 13 -34.81 -5.18 -35.94
CA ILE A 13 -34.37 -5.33 -34.57
C ILE A 13 -33.32 -4.23 -34.36
N LEU A 14 -33.75 -3.12 -33.80
CA LEU A 14 -32.84 -2.14 -33.18
C LEU A 14 -32.19 -2.82 -31.98
N ILE A 15 -31.04 -3.45 -32.22
CA ILE A 15 -30.13 -3.82 -31.13
C ILE A 15 -29.60 -2.48 -30.61
N SER A 16 -30.26 -1.92 -29.60
CA SER A 16 -29.68 -0.89 -28.76
C SER A 16 -28.44 -1.52 -28.12
N PHE A 17 -27.27 -1.25 -28.68
CA PHE A 17 -26.02 -1.43 -28.00
C PHE A 17 -26.05 -0.43 -26.81
N GLU A 18 -26.68 -0.82 -25.72
CA GLU A 18 -26.41 -0.17 -24.45
C GLU A 18 -24.94 -0.45 -24.16
N TYR A 19 -24.10 0.56 -24.44
CA TYR A 19 -22.74 0.57 -23.87
C TYR A 19 -22.95 0.43 -22.37
N PRO A 20 -22.48 -0.66 -21.74
CA PRO A 20 -22.56 -0.74 -20.31
C PRO A 20 -21.85 0.50 -19.79
N LEU A 21 -22.58 1.36 -19.07
CA LEU A 21 -21.97 2.44 -18.31
C LEU A 21 -20.81 1.79 -17.57
N HIS A 22 -19.56 2.13 -17.98
CA HIS A 22 -18.37 1.39 -17.58
C HIS A 22 -18.33 1.36 -16.05
N ALA A 23 -18.78 0.25 -15.47
CA ALA A 23 -18.66 0.05 -14.03
C ALA A 23 -17.16 0.10 -13.73
N ALA A 24 -16.76 1.02 -12.85
CA ALA A 24 -15.37 1.20 -12.51
C ALA A 24 -14.76 -0.14 -12.08
N THR A 25 -13.68 -0.53 -12.74
CA THR A 25 -13.00 -1.77 -12.49
C THR A 25 -12.17 -1.69 -11.20
N ILE A 26 -11.70 -2.82 -10.72
CA ILE A 26 -10.74 -2.88 -9.59
C ILE A 26 -9.53 -1.98 -9.85
N SER A 27 -8.98 -2.02 -11.08
CA SER A 27 -7.87 -1.17 -11.50
C SER A 27 -8.22 0.31 -11.40
N ASP A 28 -9.40 0.72 -11.90
CA ASP A 28 -9.83 2.12 -11.84
C ASP A 28 -9.93 2.61 -10.39
N HIS A 29 -10.46 1.80 -9.48
CA HIS A 29 -10.53 2.15 -8.06
C HIS A 29 -9.15 2.25 -7.41
N ILE A 30 -8.20 1.37 -7.78
CA ILE A 30 -6.81 1.45 -7.31
C ILE A 30 -6.16 2.74 -7.80
N ASP A 31 -6.27 3.09 -9.07
CA ASP A 31 -5.63 4.26 -9.68
C ASP A 31 -6.24 5.57 -9.15
N ILE A 32 -7.55 5.62 -9.00
CA ILE A 32 -8.23 6.76 -8.34
C ILE A 32 -7.75 6.89 -6.90
N GLY A 33 -7.66 5.77 -6.16
CA GLY A 33 -7.20 5.75 -4.78
C GLY A 33 -5.76 6.26 -4.63
N LYS A 34 -4.85 5.83 -5.50
CA LYS A 34 -3.46 6.33 -5.55
C LYS A 34 -3.41 7.83 -5.84
N THR A 35 -4.18 8.30 -6.84
CA THR A 35 -4.28 9.72 -7.15
C THR A 35 -4.81 10.54 -5.95
N LYS A 36 -5.72 9.97 -5.17
CA LYS A 36 -6.22 10.62 -3.94
C LYS A 36 -5.17 10.65 -2.84
N LEU A 37 -4.34 9.60 -2.70
CA LEU A 37 -3.18 9.59 -1.79
C LEU A 37 -2.18 10.69 -2.12
N GLU A 38 -1.84 10.87 -3.40
CA GLU A 38 -0.93 11.90 -3.89
C GLU A 38 -1.46 13.31 -3.61
N LYS A 39 -2.78 13.50 -3.66
CA LYS A 39 -3.47 14.75 -3.32
C LYS A 39 -3.76 14.91 -1.82
N GLU A 40 -3.24 14.02 -0.97
CA GLU A 40 -3.45 13.98 0.47
C GLU A 40 -4.93 13.87 0.90
N ASP A 41 -5.81 13.49 -0.03
CA ASP A 41 -7.22 13.19 0.26
C ASP A 41 -7.35 11.74 0.77
N TYR A 42 -6.82 11.51 1.96
CA TYR A 42 -6.74 10.17 2.56
C TYR A 42 -8.10 9.53 2.77
N THR A 43 -9.12 10.34 3.05
CA THR A 43 -10.48 9.84 3.25
C THR A 43 -11.06 9.29 1.95
N ALA A 44 -10.90 10.00 0.83
CA ALA A 44 -11.34 9.52 -0.46
C ALA A 44 -10.50 8.30 -0.92
N ALA A 45 -9.19 8.28 -0.64
CA ALA A 45 -8.33 7.12 -0.93
C ALA A 45 -8.82 5.87 -0.20
N ILE A 46 -9.08 5.95 1.12
CA ILE A 46 -9.63 4.85 1.93
C ILE A 46 -10.93 4.34 1.32
N LYS A 47 -11.83 5.24 0.89
CA LYS A 47 -13.10 4.85 0.26
C LYS A 47 -12.86 4.06 -1.03
N GLN A 48 -11.91 4.47 -1.87
CA GLN A 48 -11.62 3.76 -3.13
C GLN A 48 -11.04 2.37 -2.87
N PHE A 49 -10.05 2.25 -1.99
CA PHE A 49 -9.47 0.95 -1.64
C PHE A 49 -10.48 0.02 -0.93
N SER A 50 -11.42 0.58 -0.15
CA SER A 50 -12.50 -0.21 0.44
C SER A 50 -13.43 -0.79 -0.63
N LYS A 51 -13.73 -0.05 -1.71
CA LYS A 51 -14.47 -0.60 -2.85
C LYS A 51 -13.74 -1.74 -3.55
N VAL A 52 -12.40 -1.66 -3.67
CA VAL A 52 -11.61 -2.79 -4.17
C VAL A 52 -11.82 -4.01 -3.28
N LEU A 53 -11.76 -3.85 -1.96
CA LEU A 53 -11.93 -4.95 -1.01
C LEU A 53 -13.37 -5.48 -0.90
N GLU A 54 -14.37 -4.69 -1.27
CA GLU A 54 -15.75 -5.17 -1.45
C GLU A 54 -15.88 -6.07 -2.68
N LEU A 55 -15.14 -5.76 -3.76
CA LEU A 55 -15.14 -6.54 -5.01
C LEU A 55 -14.20 -7.75 -4.92
N GLU A 56 -13.06 -7.59 -4.28
CA GLU A 56 -12.00 -8.60 -4.12
C GLU A 56 -11.48 -8.62 -2.68
N PRO A 57 -12.14 -9.36 -1.77
CA PRO A 57 -11.79 -9.39 -0.34
C PRO A 57 -10.38 -9.93 -0.02
N SER A 58 -9.71 -10.59 -0.97
CA SER A 58 -8.34 -11.13 -0.85
C SER A 58 -7.29 -10.32 -1.59
N ASN A 59 -7.56 -9.05 -1.91
CA ASN A 59 -6.59 -8.19 -2.57
C ASN A 59 -5.58 -7.62 -1.57
N SER A 60 -4.38 -8.23 -1.48
CA SER A 60 -3.30 -7.81 -0.56
C SER A 60 -2.83 -6.38 -0.83
N ILE A 61 -2.78 -5.98 -2.11
CA ILE A 61 -2.36 -4.62 -2.52
C ILE A 61 -3.36 -3.58 -2.00
N ALA A 62 -4.66 -3.86 -2.11
CA ALA A 62 -5.69 -2.93 -1.62
C ALA A 62 -5.65 -2.78 -0.10
N PHE A 63 -5.40 -3.86 0.65
CA PHE A 63 -5.17 -3.78 2.08
C PHE A 63 -3.96 -2.90 2.40
N ASN A 64 -2.79 -3.14 1.76
CA ASN A 64 -1.60 -2.32 1.99
C ASN A 64 -1.87 -0.84 1.68
N LEU A 65 -2.43 -0.52 0.52
CA LEU A 65 -2.71 0.86 0.12
C LEU A 65 -3.73 1.55 1.05
N ARG A 66 -4.74 0.82 1.53
CA ARG A 66 -5.69 1.36 2.51
C ARG A 66 -5.02 1.60 3.86
N GLY A 67 -4.13 0.69 4.28
CA GLY A 67 -3.27 0.86 5.44
C GLY A 67 -2.41 2.11 5.35
N VAL A 68 -1.76 2.35 4.21
CA VAL A 68 -0.99 3.57 3.93
C VAL A 68 -1.87 4.82 4.08
N ALA A 69 -3.06 4.81 3.48
CA ALA A 69 -3.98 5.95 3.58
C ALA A 69 -4.44 6.22 5.02
N LYS A 70 -4.71 5.17 5.81
CA LYS A 70 -5.05 5.28 7.23
C LYS A 70 -3.88 5.82 8.05
N ALA A 71 -2.66 5.30 7.84
CA ALA A 71 -1.45 5.78 8.53
C ALA A 71 -1.17 7.26 8.24
N LYS A 72 -1.29 7.67 6.97
CA LYS A 72 -1.15 9.09 6.57
C LYS A 72 -2.20 9.99 7.22
N ARG A 73 -3.40 9.47 7.47
CA ARG A 73 -4.47 10.17 8.20
C ARG A 73 -4.25 10.19 9.73
N GLY A 74 -3.26 9.45 10.24
CA GLY A 74 -2.97 9.30 11.67
C GLY A 74 -3.66 8.11 12.35
N ASP A 75 -4.41 7.31 11.63
CA ASP A 75 -5.05 6.09 12.15
C ASP A 75 -4.08 4.90 12.09
N PHE A 76 -3.06 4.93 12.96
CA PHE A 76 -2.02 3.90 13.00
C PHE A 76 -2.56 2.54 13.41
N GLN A 77 -3.51 2.48 14.35
CA GLN A 77 -4.11 1.20 14.75
C GLN A 77 -4.91 0.56 13.62
N GLY A 78 -5.72 1.34 12.91
CA GLY A 78 -6.45 0.87 11.73
C GLY A 78 -5.54 0.50 10.57
N SER A 79 -4.37 1.17 10.43
CA SER A 79 -3.39 0.83 9.41
C SER A 79 -2.73 -0.52 9.68
N ILE A 80 -2.35 -0.81 10.93
CA ILE A 80 -1.78 -2.10 11.34
C ILE A 80 -2.74 -3.24 11.01
N GLN A 81 -4.04 -3.08 11.29
CA GLN A 81 -5.04 -4.10 10.95
C GLN A 81 -5.07 -4.40 9.44
N ASP A 82 -4.98 -3.38 8.61
CA ASP A 82 -4.94 -3.55 7.15
C ASP A 82 -3.62 -4.20 6.70
N TYR A 83 -2.48 -3.79 7.26
CA TYR A 83 -1.19 -4.42 6.96
C TYR A 83 -1.15 -5.89 7.40
N ASP A 84 -1.76 -6.24 8.54
CA ASP A 84 -1.89 -7.62 8.98
C ASP A 84 -2.67 -8.47 7.98
N GLN A 85 -3.77 -7.94 7.42
CA GLN A 85 -4.50 -8.64 6.36
C GLN A 85 -3.68 -8.75 5.07
N SER A 86 -2.96 -7.70 4.69
CA SER A 86 -2.06 -7.73 3.54
C SER A 86 -0.99 -8.81 3.70
N LEU A 87 -0.30 -8.84 4.85
CA LEU A 87 0.76 -9.82 5.14
C LEU A 87 0.26 -11.24 5.36
N LYS A 88 -0.99 -11.42 5.77
CA LYS A 88 -1.63 -12.75 5.80
C LYS A 88 -1.80 -13.32 4.39
N LEU A 89 -2.01 -12.48 3.39
CA LEU A 89 -2.17 -12.84 1.99
C LEU A 89 -0.83 -12.93 1.24
N ASP A 90 0.12 -12.06 1.59
CA ASP A 90 1.46 -11.97 1.02
C ASP A 90 2.48 -11.70 2.14
N SER A 91 2.96 -12.76 2.78
CA SER A 91 3.77 -12.71 4.00
C SER A 91 5.18 -12.12 3.83
N ILE A 92 5.65 -11.97 2.60
CA ILE A 92 7.00 -11.49 2.28
C ILE A 92 6.97 -10.09 1.60
N ASN A 93 5.85 -9.41 1.63
CA ASN A 93 5.75 -8.07 1.06
C ASN A 93 6.55 -7.06 1.90
N VAL A 94 7.72 -6.69 1.41
CA VAL A 94 8.71 -5.85 2.10
C VAL A 94 8.15 -4.46 2.40
N ASP A 95 7.42 -3.88 1.45
CA ASP A 95 6.81 -2.56 1.64
C ASP A 95 5.76 -2.59 2.76
N THR A 96 4.95 -3.64 2.81
CA THR A 96 3.93 -3.80 3.85
C THR A 96 4.57 -4.03 5.23
N LEU A 97 5.64 -4.84 5.31
CA LEU A 97 6.42 -5.03 6.55
C LEU A 97 6.98 -3.70 7.06
N ASN A 98 7.65 -2.95 6.18
CA ASN A 98 8.22 -1.66 6.54
C ASN A 98 7.14 -0.66 6.98
N ASN A 99 6.01 -0.58 6.28
CA ASN A 99 4.90 0.30 6.64
C ASN A 99 4.26 -0.10 7.99
N ARG A 100 4.10 -1.40 8.26
CA ARG A 100 3.58 -1.89 9.55
C ARG A 100 4.55 -1.57 10.68
N GLY A 101 5.85 -1.80 10.49
CA GLY A 101 6.88 -1.43 11.45
C GLY A 101 6.83 0.06 11.81
N ILE A 102 6.73 0.94 10.80
CA ILE A 102 6.58 2.39 11.02
C ILE A 102 5.32 2.69 11.86
N ALA A 103 4.19 2.07 11.53
CA ALA A 103 2.93 2.30 12.26
C ALA A 103 3.02 1.80 13.72
N LYS A 104 3.66 0.64 13.98
CA LYS A 104 3.93 0.12 15.30
C LYS A 104 4.84 1.04 16.12
N ALA A 105 5.94 1.52 15.50
CA ALA A 105 6.85 2.48 16.14
C ALA A 105 6.14 3.78 16.52
N ARG A 106 5.23 4.29 15.68
CA ARG A 106 4.40 5.46 15.98
C ARG A 106 3.47 5.27 17.18
N LEU A 107 3.07 4.05 17.47
CA LEU A 107 2.28 3.70 18.66
C LEU A 107 3.15 3.35 19.89
N GLY A 108 4.48 3.42 19.78
CA GLY A 108 5.41 3.09 20.84
C GLY A 108 5.74 1.59 20.98
N ASN A 109 5.25 0.75 20.08
CA ASN A 109 5.52 -0.68 20.03
C ASN A 109 6.84 -0.95 19.31
N ILE A 110 7.97 -0.49 19.90
CA ILE A 110 9.28 -0.44 19.24
C ILE A 110 9.81 -1.84 18.95
N ASP A 111 9.73 -2.77 19.89
CA ASP A 111 10.23 -4.14 19.71
C ASP A 111 9.51 -4.88 18.56
N ASP A 112 8.19 -4.70 18.45
CA ASP A 112 7.41 -5.27 17.36
C ASP A 112 7.72 -4.61 16.01
N ALA A 113 8.10 -3.32 16.01
CA ALA A 113 8.52 -2.61 14.82
C ALA A 113 9.89 -3.13 14.33
N ILE A 114 10.83 -3.33 15.26
CA ILE A 114 12.16 -3.92 14.95
C ILE A 114 11.99 -5.28 14.27
N GLN A 115 11.12 -6.16 14.77
CA GLN A 115 10.86 -7.47 14.15
C GLN A 115 10.35 -7.36 12.71
N ASP A 116 9.50 -6.38 12.42
CA ASP A 116 9.01 -6.14 11.07
C ASP A 116 10.14 -5.64 10.15
N PHE A 117 10.99 -4.72 10.63
CA PHE A 117 12.14 -4.22 9.87
C PHE A 117 13.20 -5.30 9.66
N ASP A 118 13.50 -6.11 10.66
CA ASP A 118 14.39 -7.28 10.54
C ASP A 118 13.92 -8.23 9.43
N THR A 119 12.61 -8.51 9.42
CA THR A 119 12.01 -9.37 8.40
C THR A 119 12.12 -8.73 7.00
N ALA A 120 11.89 -7.42 6.90
CA ALA A 120 12.02 -6.66 5.66
C ALA A 120 13.46 -6.70 5.14
N ILE A 121 14.45 -6.44 6.00
CA ILE A 121 15.91 -6.48 5.66
C ILE A 121 16.33 -7.90 5.24
N LYS A 122 15.85 -8.92 5.97
CA LYS A 122 16.17 -10.31 5.65
C LYS A 122 15.61 -10.73 4.28
N THR A 123 14.45 -10.20 3.92
CA THR A 123 13.75 -10.49 2.65
C THR A 123 14.39 -9.73 1.49
N ASP A 124 14.69 -8.44 1.68
CA ASP A 124 15.37 -7.59 0.71
C ASP A 124 16.50 -6.80 1.37
N LYS A 125 17.71 -7.29 1.19
CA LYS A 125 18.94 -6.68 1.71
C LYS A 125 19.29 -5.33 1.05
N ASN A 126 18.59 -4.93 0.00
CA ASN A 126 18.81 -3.65 -0.68
C ASN A 126 17.74 -2.61 -0.31
N ASN A 127 16.89 -2.88 0.67
CA ASN A 127 15.85 -1.96 1.10
C ASN A 127 16.42 -0.87 2.03
N ALA A 128 16.83 0.25 1.43
CA ALA A 128 17.36 1.40 2.16
C ALA A 128 16.40 1.94 3.25
N SER A 129 15.09 1.89 2.99
CA SER A 129 14.08 2.38 3.94
C SER A 129 13.96 1.50 5.17
N ALA A 130 14.07 0.17 5.00
CA ALA A 130 14.02 -0.77 6.11
C ALA A 130 15.23 -0.58 7.04
N TYR A 131 16.45 -0.48 6.50
CA TYR A 131 17.63 -0.16 7.31
C TYR A 131 17.48 1.18 8.04
N PHE A 132 17.02 2.22 7.34
CA PHE A 132 16.86 3.53 7.94
C PHE A 132 15.87 3.51 9.13
N ASN A 133 14.73 2.87 8.96
CA ASN A 133 13.69 2.79 10.00
C ASN A 133 14.07 1.84 11.14
N HIS A 134 14.80 0.75 10.83
CA HIS A 134 15.38 -0.14 11.83
C HIS A 134 16.37 0.63 12.70
N GLY A 135 17.31 1.38 12.10
CA GLY A 135 18.27 2.21 12.82
C GLY A 135 17.59 3.26 13.71
N ILE A 136 16.49 3.91 13.26
CA ILE A 136 15.70 4.80 14.14
C ILE A 136 15.13 4.04 15.34
N SER A 137 14.63 2.83 15.12
CA SER A 137 14.06 2.01 16.20
C SER A 137 15.12 1.53 17.18
N MET A 138 16.32 1.17 16.69
CA MET A 138 17.46 0.79 17.54
C MET A 138 17.96 1.95 18.39
N ASP A 139 18.06 3.17 17.82
CA ASP A 139 18.38 4.37 18.60
C ASP A 139 17.34 4.64 19.71
N MET A 140 16.06 4.43 19.45
CA MET A 140 14.99 4.56 20.46
C MET A 140 15.12 3.54 21.60
N THR A 141 15.72 2.38 21.36
CA THR A 141 16.02 1.37 22.41
C THR A 141 17.38 1.60 23.10
N GLY A 142 18.18 2.54 22.61
CA GLY A 142 19.50 2.87 23.12
C GLY A 142 20.65 2.09 22.49
N ASP A 143 20.39 1.24 21.50
CA ASP A 143 21.43 0.55 20.72
C ASP A 143 21.93 1.44 19.58
N LEU A 144 22.75 2.42 19.96
CA LEU A 144 23.29 3.38 19.02
C LEU A 144 24.31 2.76 18.05
N GLU A 145 24.99 1.69 18.46
CA GLU A 145 25.96 1.00 17.62
C GLU A 145 25.27 0.38 16.40
N THR A 146 24.21 -0.39 16.64
CA THR A 146 23.38 -0.96 15.56
C THR A 146 22.73 0.13 14.73
N ALA A 147 22.17 1.18 15.38
CA ALA A 147 21.55 2.30 14.66
C ALA A 147 22.52 2.97 13.67
N CYS A 148 23.75 3.23 14.09
CA CYS A 148 24.77 3.84 13.23
C CYS A 148 25.14 2.94 12.06
N SER A 149 25.29 1.63 12.29
CA SER A 149 25.55 0.66 11.22
C SER A 149 24.41 0.65 10.18
N ASP A 150 23.17 0.68 10.64
CA ASP A 150 22.00 0.69 9.76
C ASP A 150 21.87 1.97 8.95
N TRP A 151 22.14 3.12 9.55
CA TRP A 151 22.13 4.38 8.80
C TRP A 151 23.24 4.46 7.76
N VAL A 152 24.41 3.83 8.02
CA VAL A 152 25.47 3.70 7.02
C VAL A 152 24.99 2.82 5.86
N ASN A 153 24.41 1.64 6.14
CA ASN A 153 23.84 0.77 5.11
C ASN A 153 22.74 1.48 4.31
N ALA A 154 21.83 2.18 4.99
CA ALA A 154 20.78 2.95 4.33
C ALA A 154 21.35 4.02 3.39
N LYS A 155 22.39 4.74 3.82
CA LYS A 155 23.08 5.75 3.00
C LYS A 155 23.72 5.13 1.76
N GLU A 156 24.43 4.01 1.92
CA GLU A 156 25.07 3.30 0.80
C GLU A 156 24.05 2.81 -0.22
N LEU A 157 22.85 2.44 0.24
CA LEU A 157 21.71 2.06 -0.57
C LEU A 157 20.91 3.26 -1.13
N GLY A 158 21.39 4.50 -0.93
CA GLY A 158 20.83 5.70 -1.53
C GLY A 158 19.83 6.49 -0.66
N ASN A 159 19.69 6.16 0.63
CA ASN A 159 18.88 6.98 1.53
C ASN A 159 19.62 8.28 1.90
N VAL A 160 19.20 9.38 1.28
CA VAL A 160 19.85 10.69 1.46
C VAL A 160 19.68 11.28 2.87
N ILE A 161 18.61 10.86 3.59
CA ILE A 161 18.29 11.37 4.94
C ILE A 161 19.24 10.75 5.98
N ALA A 162 19.67 9.51 5.76
CA ALA A 162 20.52 8.77 6.68
C ALA A 162 21.83 9.52 7.01
N ASN A 163 22.40 10.26 6.06
CA ASN A 163 23.63 11.03 6.28
C ASN A 163 23.50 12.04 7.43
N LYS A 164 22.32 12.66 7.59
CA LYS A 164 22.08 13.58 8.70
C LYS A 164 22.13 12.87 10.06
N TYR A 165 21.55 11.68 10.15
CA TYR A 165 21.53 10.88 11.39
C TYR A 165 22.94 10.41 11.76
N ILE A 166 23.73 9.97 10.77
CA ILE A 166 25.14 9.57 10.99
C ILE A 166 25.95 10.74 11.55
N THR A 167 25.85 11.92 10.94
CA THR A 167 26.66 13.09 11.40
C THR A 167 26.25 13.61 12.75
N GLN A 168 24.99 13.42 13.16
CA GLN A 168 24.49 13.90 14.45
C GLN A 168 24.74 12.92 15.60
N ASN A 169 24.72 11.61 15.33
CA ASN A 169 24.64 10.60 16.40
C ASN A 169 25.83 9.62 16.38
N CYS A 170 26.56 9.47 15.27
CA CYS A 170 27.60 8.45 15.11
C CYS A 170 29.01 9.06 15.12
N GLN A 171 29.41 9.67 16.23
CA GLN A 171 30.76 10.23 16.43
C GLN A 171 31.59 9.33 17.33
#